data_0f8c882716cfa08277971a09a6e06a41
#
_entry.id   0f8c882716cfa08277971a09a6e06a41
#
_cell.length_a   1.000
_cell.length_b   1.000
_cell.length_c   1.000
_cell.angle_alpha   90.00
_cell.angle_beta   90.00
_cell.angle_gamma   90.00
#
_symmetry.space_group_name_H-M   'P 1'
#
loop_
_entity.id
_entity.type
_entity.pdbx_description
1 polymer ?
#
loop_
_entity_poly.entity_id
_entity_poly.type
_entity_poly.pdbx_seq_one_letter_code
_entity_poly.pdbx_strand_id
1 'polypeptide(L)' 'MKKEITFTAKQVGERVKERRTELNLTMPELGKRIGVNKSTIQRYEADGVDPKRTMIINGLAEALLTTPEWLTG' A
#
# COMPACT_ATOMS: atom_id res chain seq x y z
N MET A 1 -2.32 29.23 -4.94
CA MET A 1 -1.51 28.35 -4.17
C MET A 1 -2.11 26.97 -4.05
N LYS A 2 -1.32 26.02 -4.30
CA LYS A 2 -1.78 24.68 -4.31
C LYS A 2 -1.30 23.95 -3.08
N LYS A 3 -2.17 23.22 -2.48
CA LYS A 3 -1.79 22.46 -1.33
C LYS A 3 -1.89 21.00 -1.62
N GLU A 4 -0.84 20.29 -1.33
CA GLU A 4 -0.86 18.86 -1.54
C GLU A 4 -1.17 18.16 -0.26
N ILE A 5 -2.08 17.23 -0.34
CA ILE A 5 -2.44 16.43 0.80
C ILE A 5 -1.93 15.02 0.55
N THR A 6 -0.97 14.62 1.38
CA THR A 6 -0.37 13.31 1.25
C THR A 6 -0.57 12.59 2.57
N PHE A 7 -1.01 11.35 2.50
CA PHE A 7 -1.15 10.54 3.70
C PHE A 7 0.20 10.30 4.34
N THR A 8 0.21 10.13 5.67
CA THR A 8 1.42 9.70 6.36
C THR A 8 1.71 8.25 5.99
N ALA A 9 2.92 7.81 6.30
CA ALA A 9 3.29 6.43 6.03
C ALA A 9 2.30 5.46 6.66
N LYS A 10 1.88 5.75 7.89
CA LYS A 10 0.95 4.87 8.59
C LYS A 10 -0.41 4.84 7.88
N GLN A 11 -0.87 5.98 7.42
CA GLN A 11 -2.14 6.04 6.69
C GLN A 11 -2.07 5.26 5.38
N VAL A 12 -0.92 5.32 4.70
CA VAL A 12 -0.73 4.51 3.49
C VAL A 12 -0.85 3.03 3.84
N GLY A 13 -0.23 2.61 4.93
CA GLY A 13 -0.34 1.22 5.36
C GLY A 13 -1.77 0.81 5.64
N GLU A 14 -2.54 1.70 6.26
CA GLU A 14 -3.95 1.42 6.52
C GLU A 14 -4.74 1.28 5.23
N ARG A 15 -4.43 2.09 4.23
CA ARG A 15 -5.09 2.00 2.93
C ARG A 15 -4.74 0.69 2.23
N VAL A 16 -3.48 0.26 2.37
CA VAL A 16 -3.07 -1.03 1.82
C VAL A 16 -3.92 -2.15 2.42
N LYS A 17 -4.06 -2.15 3.74
CA LYS A 17 -4.83 -3.18 4.41
C LYS A 17 -6.30 -3.10 4.01
N GLU A 18 -6.85 -1.90 3.95
CA GLU A 18 -8.24 -1.70 3.57
C GLU A 18 -8.52 -2.29 2.19
N ARG A 19 -7.68 -1.97 1.22
CA ARG A 19 -7.89 -2.44 -0.14
C ARG A 19 -7.68 -3.93 -0.25
N ARG A 20 -6.64 -4.44 0.46
CA ARG A 20 -6.37 -5.87 0.45
C ARG A 20 -7.58 -6.66 0.95
N THR A 21 -8.19 -6.21 2.04
CA THR A 21 -9.33 -6.91 2.59
C THR A 21 -10.56 -6.79 1.70
N GLU A 22 -10.74 -5.63 1.04
CA GLU A 22 -11.82 -5.49 0.07
C GLU A 22 -11.72 -6.51 -1.05
N LEU A 23 -10.50 -6.81 -1.45
CA LEU A 23 -10.27 -7.78 -2.53
C LEU A 23 -10.19 -9.21 -2.03
N ASN A 24 -10.37 -9.43 -0.74
CA ASN A 24 -10.28 -10.74 -0.11
C ASN A 24 -8.94 -11.41 -0.32
N LEU A 25 -7.88 -10.60 -0.34
CA LEU A 25 -6.52 -11.12 -0.48
C LEU A 25 -5.91 -11.35 0.90
N THR A 26 -5.18 -12.44 1.04
CA THR A 26 -4.37 -12.65 2.24
C THR A 26 -3.06 -11.90 2.09
N MET A 27 -2.35 -11.71 3.21
CA MET A 27 -1.04 -11.09 3.15
C MET A 27 -0.06 -11.86 2.26
N PRO A 28 0.02 -13.20 2.36
CA PRO A 28 0.89 -13.94 1.45
C PRO A 28 0.52 -13.75 -0.01
N GLU A 29 -0.79 -13.68 -0.31
CA GLU A 29 -1.22 -13.49 -1.69
C GLU A 29 -0.79 -12.14 -2.23
N LEU A 30 -0.96 -11.08 -1.43
CA LEU A 30 -0.50 -9.76 -1.86
C LEU A 30 1.01 -9.74 -2.02
N GLY A 31 1.72 -10.35 -1.06
CA GLY A 31 3.17 -10.42 -1.14
C GLY A 31 3.65 -11.10 -2.41
N LYS A 32 2.96 -12.17 -2.80
CA LYS A 32 3.32 -12.88 -4.01
C LYS A 32 3.17 -12.01 -5.24
N ARG A 33 2.14 -11.18 -5.27
CA ARG A 33 1.90 -10.30 -6.41
C ARG A 33 2.98 -9.27 -6.60
N ILE A 34 3.61 -8.81 -5.51
CA ILE A 34 4.64 -7.78 -5.60
C ILE A 34 6.04 -8.32 -5.32
N GLY A 35 6.18 -9.62 -5.10
CA GLY A 35 7.49 -10.24 -4.95
C GLY A 35 8.11 -10.11 -3.57
N VAL A 36 7.29 -10.02 -2.52
CA VAL A 36 7.80 -9.96 -1.15
C VAL A 36 7.07 -11.00 -0.31
N ASN A 37 7.58 -11.26 0.88
CA ASN A 37 6.96 -12.25 1.74
C ASN A 37 5.90 -11.62 2.65
N LYS A 38 5.19 -12.50 3.37
CA LYS A 38 4.11 -12.07 4.25
C LYS A 38 4.57 -11.06 5.30
N SER A 39 5.74 -11.26 5.88
CA SER A 39 6.19 -10.38 6.93
C SER A 39 6.46 -8.97 6.43
N THR A 40 6.85 -8.83 5.17
CA THR A 40 7.01 -7.51 4.58
C THR A 40 5.66 -6.81 4.45
N ILE A 41 4.64 -7.54 3.98
CA ILE A 41 3.29 -6.98 3.90
C ILE A 41 2.79 -6.59 5.29
N GLN A 42 3.03 -7.44 6.27
CA GLN A 42 2.62 -7.16 7.63
C GLN A 42 3.22 -5.86 8.14
N ARG A 43 4.51 -5.65 7.85
CA ARG A 43 5.18 -4.41 8.23
C ARG A 43 4.61 -3.21 7.51
N TYR A 44 4.32 -3.34 6.21
CA TYR A 44 3.73 -2.26 5.45
C TYR A 44 2.40 -1.82 6.09
N GLU A 45 1.58 -2.79 6.50
CA GLU A 45 0.28 -2.45 7.04
C GLU A 45 0.37 -1.93 8.48
N ALA A 46 1.30 -2.45 9.26
CA ALA A 46 1.41 -2.05 10.66
C ALA A 46 2.22 -0.77 10.84
N ASP A 47 3.36 -0.69 10.16
CA ASP A 47 4.28 0.44 10.33
C ASP A 47 4.12 1.49 9.24
N GLY A 48 3.52 1.10 8.13
CA GLY A 48 3.28 2.03 7.05
C GLY A 48 4.29 1.94 5.93
N VAL A 49 4.02 2.71 4.88
CA VAL A 49 4.90 2.83 3.72
C VAL A 49 5.04 4.31 3.42
N ASP A 50 6.28 4.78 3.36
CA ASP A 50 6.54 6.17 3.02
C ASP A 50 5.97 6.45 1.62
N PRO A 51 5.06 7.43 1.50
CA PRO A 51 4.47 7.73 0.19
C PRO A 51 5.48 8.16 -0.86
N LYS A 52 6.69 8.49 -0.46
CA LYS A 52 7.75 8.85 -1.41
C LYS A 52 8.42 7.64 -2.03
N ARG A 53 8.17 6.45 -1.52
CA ARG A 53 8.75 5.23 -2.07
C ARG A 53 7.95 4.79 -3.29
N THR A 54 8.18 5.48 -4.39
CA THR A 54 7.37 5.39 -5.60
C THR A 54 7.26 3.97 -6.14
N MET A 55 8.37 3.23 -6.18
CA MET A 55 8.33 1.89 -6.73
C MET A 55 7.45 0.97 -5.92
N ILE A 56 7.55 1.06 -4.60
CA ILE A 56 6.71 0.23 -3.73
C ILE A 56 5.25 0.64 -3.85
N ILE A 57 4.99 1.94 -3.85
CA ILE A 57 3.63 2.45 -3.98
C ILE A 57 3.01 2.00 -5.30
N ASN A 58 3.75 2.13 -6.40
CA ASN A 58 3.24 1.72 -7.71
C ASN A 58 2.96 0.22 -7.75
N GLY A 59 3.85 -0.58 -7.18
CA GLY A 59 3.66 -2.02 -7.14
C GLY A 59 2.44 -2.42 -6.33
N LEU A 60 2.26 -1.79 -5.17
CA LEU A 60 1.09 -2.05 -4.34
C LEU A 60 -0.18 -1.63 -5.03
N ALA A 61 -0.18 -0.46 -5.66
CA ALA A 61 -1.38 0.03 -6.36
C ALA A 61 -1.77 -0.93 -7.46
N GLU A 62 -0.82 -1.39 -8.23
CA GLU A 62 -1.10 -2.30 -9.33
C GLU A 62 -1.65 -3.63 -8.82
N ALA A 63 -1.01 -4.17 -7.79
CA ALA A 63 -1.45 -5.45 -7.21
C ALA A 63 -2.82 -5.33 -6.56
N LEU A 64 -3.16 -4.16 -6.05
CA LEU A 64 -4.42 -3.93 -5.36
C LEU A 64 -5.49 -3.34 -6.28
N LEU A 65 -5.21 -3.25 -7.57
CA LEU A 65 -6.17 -2.79 -8.59
C LEU A 65 -6.68 -1.38 -8.25
N THR A 66 -5.76 -0.51 -7.87
CA THR A 66 -6.10 0.88 -7.56
C THR A 66 -5.00 1.77 -8.12
N THR A 67 -4.99 3.03 -7.74
CA THR A 67 -4.00 3.98 -8.23
C THR A 67 -3.05 4.39 -7.12
N PRO A 68 -1.83 4.82 -7.48
CA PRO A 68 -0.91 5.35 -6.47
C PRO A 68 -1.52 6.52 -5.69
N GLU A 69 -2.30 7.34 -6.38
CA GLU A 69 -2.94 8.49 -5.73
C GLU A 69 -3.92 8.07 -4.65
N TRP A 70 -4.66 6.98 -4.89
CA TRP A 70 -5.59 6.49 -3.88
C TRP A 70 -4.85 6.05 -2.63
N LEU A 71 -3.67 5.45 -2.81
CA LEU A 71 -2.88 4.98 -1.68
C LEU A 71 -2.20 6.11 -0.92
N THR A 72 -1.78 7.15 -1.60
CA THR A 72 -0.98 8.19 -0.97
C THR A 72 -1.77 9.45 -0.62
N GLY A 73 -3.01 9.49 -1.01
CA GLY A 73 -3.82 10.67 -0.75
C GLY A 73 -3.75 11.67 -1.86
#